data_91e88da39c790fc112b5f926cd886bdd
#
_entry.id   91e88da39c790fc112b5f926cd886bdd
#
_cell.length_a   1.000
_cell.length_b   1.000
_cell.length_c   1.000
_cell.angle_alpha   90.00
_cell.angle_beta   90.00
_cell.angle_gamma   90.00
#
_symmetry.space_group_name_H-M   'P 1'
#
loop_
_entity.id
_entity.type
_entity.pdbx_description
1 polymer ?
#
loop_
_entity_poly.entity_id
_entity_poly.type
_entity_poly.pdbx_seq_one_letter_code
_entity_poly.pdbx_strand_id
1 'polypeptide(L)'
;MADSDKIIAVDVIDIRVPTSDTLLGSDPFHTKPNYSAVYTKIITEDGFEGLSIVFTLGAGNDWIVYGLQDLSKLLIGMSFSKFSDNPGEIYRMFIDHHQIRWLADGVNRMAAGGLINGLWDLWESTTEKYESWLYYHGCQTI
;
A
#
# COMPACT_ATOMS: atom_id res chain seq x y z
N MET A 1 18.19 12.40 21.11
CA MET A 1 17.01 13.02 20.42
C MET A 1 16.16 11.83 20.09
N ALA A 2 14.90 11.82 20.45
CA ALA A 2 14.01 10.75 19.99
C ALA A 2 13.90 10.89 18.47
N ASP A 3 14.33 9.87 17.75
CA ASP A 3 14.14 9.81 16.30
C ASP A 3 12.64 9.97 16.04
N SER A 4 12.30 10.86 15.15
CA SER A 4 10.90 11.14 14.86
C SER A 4 10.37 10.07 13.92
N ASP A 5 9.40 9.28 14.36
CA ASP A 5 8.74 8.22 13.61
C ASP A 5 7.60 8.76 12.72
N LYS A 6 7.58 10.07 12.44
CA LYS A 6 6.52 10.69 11.63
C LYS A 6 6.58 10.26 10.19
N ILE A 7 5.43 9.94 9.63
CA ILE A 7 5.27 9.71 8.20
C ILE A 7 5.37 11.07 7.49
N ILE A 8 6.38 11.23 6.63
CA ILE A 8 6.67 12.49 5.94
C ILE A 8 6.24 12.47 4.47
N ALA A 9 6.17 11.29 3.86
CA ALA A 9 5.77 11.16 2.47
C ALA A 9 5.07 9.83 2.20
N VAL A 10 4.21 9.83 1.21
CA VAL A 10 3.63 8.61 0.61
C VAL A 10 3.71 8.78 -0.91
N ASP A 11 4.62 8.06 -1.53
CA ASP A 11 4.75 8.03 -2.98
C ASP A 11 3.76 7.02 -3.56
N VAL A 12 3.07 7.41 -4.62
CA VAL A 12 2.12 6.56 -5.35
C VAL A 12 2.59 6.43 -6.79
N ILE A 13 2.94 5.22 -7.21
CA ILE A 13 3.60 4.92 -8.48
C ILE A 13 2.67 4.06 -9.34
N ASP A 14 2.21 4.62 -10.46
CA ASP A 14 1.37 3.93 -11.44
C ASP A 14 2.24 3.11 -12.41
N ILE A 15 2.09 1.79 -12.39
CA ILE A 15 2.80 0.88 -13.30
C ILE A 15 1.79 0.17 -14.18
N ARG A 16 1.89 0.41 -15.49
CA ARG A 16 1.02 -0.18 -16.51
C ARG A 16 1.80 -1.06 -17.45
N VAL A 17 1.34 -2.30 -17.62
CA VAL A 17 1.98 -3.28 -18.49
C VAL A 17 0.97 -3.72 -19.54
N PRO A 18 1.24 -3.49 -20.86
CA PRO A 18 0.30 -3.82 -21.94
C PRO A 18 0.34 -5.33 -22.26
N THR A 19 0.00 -6.16 -21.27
CA THR A 19 0.00 -7.64 -21.45
C THR A 19 -1.04 -8.11 -22.47
N SER A 20 -2.04 -7.28 -22.77
CA SER A 20 -3.02 -7.55 -23.84
C SER A 20 -2.42 -7.63 -25.23
N ASP A 21 -1.27 -7.00 -25.49
CA ASP A 21 -0.61 -7.03 -26.79
C ASP A 21 -0.08 -8.44 -27.14
N THR A 22 0.28 -9.21 -26.13
CA THR A 22 0.78 -10.59 -26.26
C THR A 22 -0.21 -11.64 -25.76
N LEU A 23 -1.39 -11.22 -25.28
CA LEU A 23 -2.39 -12.05 -24.61
C LEU A 23 -1.84 -12.82 -23.40
N LEU A 24 -0.75 -12.35 -22.81
CA LEU A 24 -0.14 -12.96 -21.63
C LEU A 24 -1.11 -12.94 -20.46
N GLY A 25 -1.39 -14.12 -19.88
CA GLY A 25 -2.32 -14.27 -18.76
C GLY A 25 -3.80 -14.12 -19.14
N SER A 26 -4.15 -14.12 -20.44
CA SER A 26 -5.56 -14.09 -20.86
C SER A 26 -6.26 -15.39 -20.49
N ASP A 27 -7.54 -15.27 -20.12
CA ASP A 27 -8.44 -16.37 -19.81
C ASP A 27 -9.83 -16.10 -20.45
N PRO A 28 -10.81 -17.03 -20.38
CA PRO A 28 -12.13 -16.85 -21.00
C PRO A 28 -12.92 -15.63 -20.49
N PHE A 29 -12.64 -15.15 -19.29
CA PHE A 29 -13.29 -13.97 -18.69
C PHE A 29 -12.50 -12.69 -18.96
N HIS A 30 -11.17 -12.78 -18.91
CA HIS A 30 -10.23 -11.68 -19.11
C HIS A 30 -9.46 -11.90 -20.40
N THR A 31 -10.11 -11.67 -21.51
CA THR A 31 -9.55 -11.99 -22.84
C THR A 31 -8.40 -11.08 -23.26
N LYS A 32 -8.31 -9.87 -22.71
CA LYS A 32 -7.27 -8.87 -22.99
C LYS A 32 -6.90 -8.07 -21.73
N PRO A 33 -6.38 -8.73 -20.67
CA PRO A 33 -5.98 -8.01 -19.47
C PRO A 33 -4.72 -7.19 -19.72
N ASN A 34 -4.62 -6.05 -19.07
CA ASN A 34 -3.39 -5.27 -18.94
C ASN A 34 -2.94 -5.33 -17.47
N TYR A 35 -2.36 -6.44 -17.05
CA TYR A 35 -1.95 -6.65 -15.67
C TYR A 35 -1.05 -5.51 -15.20
N SER A 36 -1.62 -4.65 -14.39
CA SER A 36 -1.03 -3.41 -13.93
C SER A 36 -1.07 -3.35 -12.40
N ALA A 37 -0.38 -2.41 -11.84
CA ALA A 37 -0.37 -2.23 -10.41
C ALA A 37 -0.13 -0.78 -10.03
N VAL A 38 -0.60 -0.40 -8.86
CA VAL A 38 -0.20 0.84 -8.21
C VAL A 38 0.65 0.47 -7.01
N TYR A 39 1.89 0.92 -7.01
CA TYR A 39 2.80 0.77 -5.88
C TYR A 39 2.68 1.97 -4.94
N THR A 40 2.82 1.70 -3.65
CA THR A 40 2.85 2.73 -2.62
C THR A 40 4.12 2.59 -1.82
N LYS A 41 4.80 3.70 -1.55
CA LYS A 41 5.96 3.76 -0.67
C LYS A 41 5.70 4.79 0.42
N ILE A 42 5.64 4.34 1.67
CA ILE A 42 5.46 5.17 2.86
C ILE A 42 6.83 5.44 3.45
N ILE A 43 7.14 6.69 3.74
CA ILE A 43 8.47 7.13 4.21
C ILE A 43 8.32 7.85 5.54
N THR A 44 9.13 7.47 6.52
CA THR A 44 9.23 8.13 7.83
C THR A 44 10.39 9.12 7.90
N GLU A 45 10.35 10.02 8.86
CA GLU A 45 11.37 11.05 9.06
C GLU A 45 12.73 10.46 9.46
N ASP A 46 12.74 9.34 10.15
CA ASP A 46 13.93 8.56 10.52
C ASP A 46 14.47 7.67 9.38
N GLY A 47 13.81 7.68 8.20
CA GLY A 47 14.29 7.06 6.98
C GLY A 47 13.84 5.62 6.74
N PHE A 48 12.93 5.08 7.56
CA PHE A 48 12.32 3.80 7.25
C PHE A 48 11.32 3.91 6.12
N GLU A 49 11.19 2.85 5.34
CA GLU A 49 10.30 2.76 4.20
C GLU A 49 9.41 1.52 4.31
N GLY A 50 8.14 1.68 3.96
CA GLY A 50 7.20 0.57 3.82
C GLY A 50 6.60 0.56 2.42
N LEU A 51 6.56 -0.61 1.79
CA LEU A 51 6.14 -0.81 0.41
C LEU A 51 4.84 -1.60 0.34
N SER A 52 4.01 -1.29 -0.64
CA SER A 52 2.84 -2.11 -0.96
C SER A 52 2.48 -2.05 -2.44
N ILE A 53 1.59 -2.95 -2.83
CA ILE A 53 1.08 -3.05 -4.19
C ILE A 53 -0.44 -3.21 -4.17
N VAL A 54 -1.12 -2.50 -5.05
CA VAL A 54 -2.52 -2.73 -5.39
C VAL A 54 -2.58 -3.22 -6.83
N PHE A 55 -2.95 -4.48 -7.02
CA PHE A 55 -3.07 -5.10 -8.34
C PHE A 55 -4.33 -4.64 -9.05
N THR A 56 -4.21 -4.43 -10.38
CA THR A 56 -5.33 -4.10 -11.26
C THR A 56 -5.22 -4.84 -12.60
N LEU A 57 -6.27 -4.72 -13.41
CA LEU A 57 -6.30 -5.22 -14.80
C LEU A 57 -6.08 -4.11 -15.82
N GLY A 58 -5.55 -2.97 -15.41
CA GLY A 58 -5.20 -1.81 -16.25
C GLY A 58 -6.25 -0.72 -16.27
N ALA A 59 -7.44 -0.99 -16.73
CA ALA A 59 -8.54 -0.04 -16.65
C ALA A 59 -8.89 0.24 -15.19
N GLY A 60 -8.96 1.52 -14.80
CA GLY A 60 -9.24 1.90 -13.42
C GLY A 60 -8.02 2.11 -12.54
N ASN A 61 -6.79 1.94 -13.05
CA ASN A 61 -5.58 2.28 -12.31
C ASN A 61 -5.63 3.72 -11.78
N ASP A 62 -6.11 4.66 -12.60
CA ASP A 62 -6.26 6.07 -12.20
C ASP A 62 -7.12 6.25 -10.95
N TRP A 63 -8.15 5.43 -10.77
CA TRP A 63 -9.01 5.47 -9.60
C TRP A 63 -8.28 5.02 -8.33
N ILE A 64 -7.45 3.99 -8.46
CA ILE A 64 -6.60 3.51 -7.35
C ILE A 64 -5.54 4.55 -7.00
N VAL A 65 -4.87 5.12 -8.00
CA VAL A 65 -3.89 6.20 -7.83
C VAL A 65 -4.51 7.37 -7.07
N TYR A 66 -5.66 7.85 -7.54
CA TYR A 66 -6.36 8.96 -6.89
C TYR A 66 -6.77 8.61 -5.45
N GLY A 67 -7.34 7.42 -5.25
CA GLY A 67 -7.75 6.96 -3.91
C GLY A 67 -6.57 6.87 -2.94
N LEU A 68 -5.44 6.31 -3.38
CA LEU A 68 -4.22 6.26 -2.58
C LEU A 68 -3.68 7.65 -2.25
N GLN A 69 -3.61 8.55 -3.24
CA GLN A 69 -3.16 9.93 -3.05
C GLN A 69 -4.07 10.73 -2.12
N ASP A 70 -5.37 10.51 -2.17
CA ASP A 70 -6.31 11.22 -1.31
C ASP A 70 -6.27 10.70 0.13
N LEU A 71 -6.32 9.38 0.30
CA LEU A 71 -6.26 8.77 1.63
C LEU A 71 -4.90 8.94 2.30
N SER A 72 -3.80 8.98 1.55
CA SER A 72 -2.45 9.17 2.10
C SER A 72 -2.29 10.49 2.85
N LYS A 73 -3.07 11.51 2.51
CA LYS A 73 -3.07 12.80 3.22
C LYS A 73 -3.40 12.65 4.71
N LEU A 74 -4.14 11.61 5.09
CA LEU A 74 -4.45 11.31 6.48
C LEU A 74 -3.26 10.73 7.25
N LEU A 75 -2.25 10.20 6.55
CA LEU A 75 -1.03 9.66 7.15
C LEU A 75 0.05 10.72 7.35
N ILE A 76 0.12 11.72 6.46
CA ILE A 76 1.21 12.71 6.50
C ILE A 76 1.19 13.49 7.82
N GLY A 77 2.34 13.50 8.49
CA GLY A 77 2.53 14.10 9.81
C GLY A 77 2.07 13.24 10.99
N MET A 78 1.47 12.09 10.74
CA MET A 78 1.10 11.13 11.78
C MET A 78 2.36 10.38 12.26
N SER A 79 2.47 10.15 13.57
CA SER A 79 3.47 9.25 14.14
C SER A 79 3.13 7.81 13.78
N PHE A 80 4.10 7.05 13.30
CA PHE A 80 3.93 5.64 12.94
C PHE A 80 3.54 4.79 14.15
N SER A 81 3.97 5.17 15.34
CA SER A 81 3.59 4.48 16.59
C SER A 81 2.07 4.39 16.80
N LYS A 82 1.29 5.34 16.27
CA LYS A 82 -0.18 5.21 16.29
C LYS A 82 -0.70 3.99 15.54
N PHE A 83 -0.02 3.62 14.45
CA PHE A 83 -0.37 2.40 13.73
C PHE A 83 0.07 1.17 14.51
N SER A 84 1.32 1.10 14.99
CA SER A 84 1.80 -0.06 15.74
C SER A 84 1.02 -0.30 17.04
N ASP A 85 0.54 0.76 17.68
CA ASP A 85 -0.28 0.65 18.90
C ASP A 85 -1.72 0.17 18.61
N ASN A 86 -2.32 0.62 17.50
CA ASN A 86 -3.70 0.27 17.14
C ASN A 86 -3.95 0.26 15.62
N PRO A 87 -3.51 -0.78 14.90
CA PRO A 87 -3.71 -0.88 13.45
C PRO A 87 -5.18 -0.80 13.01
N GLY A 88 -6.08 -1.33 13.85
CA GLY A 88 -7.51 -1.32 13.57
C GLY A 88 -8.12 0.09 13.60
N GLU A 89 -7.61 1.00 14.41
CA GLU A 89 -8.03 2.40 14.42
C GLU A 89 -7.64 3.11 13.12
N ILE A 90 -6.41 2.90 12.67
CA ILE A 90 -5.92 3.49 11.43
C ILE A 90 -6.69 2.95 10.22
N TYR A 91 -7.01 1.65 10.20
CA TYR A 91 -7.86 1.09 9.15
C TYR A 91 -9.25 1.75 9.14
N ARG A 92 -9.89 1.89 10.31
CA ARG A 92 -11.19 2.57 10.42
C ARG A 92 -11.13 4.04 9.97
N MET A 93 -10.03 4.73 10.20
CA MET A 93 -9.83 6.10 9.72
C MET A 93 -9.99 6.19 8.19
N PHE A 94 -9.54 5.18 7.43
CA PHE A 94 -9.67 5.15 5.98
C PHE A 94 -11.06 4.75 5.48
N ILE A 95 -11.81 3.94 6.22
CA ILE A 95 -13.04 3.34 5.70
C ILE A 95 -14.32 3.81 6.39
N ASP A 96 -14.24 4.30 7.62
CA ASP A 96 -15.40 4.64 8.45
C ASP A 96 -15.48 6.14 8.80
N HIS A 97 -14.57 6.95 8.27
CA HIS A 97 -14.67 8.40 8.44
C HIS A 97 -15.97 8.92 7.82
N HIS A 98 -16.67 9.80 8.53
CA HIS A 98 -18.01 10.27 8.17
C HIS A 98 -18.12 10.88 6.77
N GLN A 99 -17.03 11.40 6.20
CA GLN A 99 -16.99 11.95 4.85
C GLN A 99 -16.53 10.92 3.78
N ILE A 100 -16.05 9.76 4.17
CA ILE A 100 -15.49 8.74 3.27
C ILE A 100 -16.39 7.49 3.19
N ARG A 101 -17.02 7.10 4.30
CA ARG A 101 -17.81 5.87 4.40
C ARG A 101 -18.93 5.73 3.37
N TRP A 102 -19.39 6.82 2.80
CA TRP A 102 -20.41 6.80 1.73
C TRP A 102 -19.88 6.27 0.39
N LEU A 103 -18.55 6.23 0.20
CA LEU A 103 -17.91 5.66 -0.99
C LEU A 103 -18.07 4.15 -1.07
N ALA A 104 -18.55 3.52 -0.01
CA ALA A 104 -18.77 2.08 0.09
C ALA A 104 -17.52 1.23 -0.20
N ASP A 105 -17.73 0.00 -0.67
CA ASP A 105 -16.68 -0.95 -1.00
C ASP A 105 -16.11 -0.71 -2.43
N GLY A 106 -15.11 -1.48 -2.83
CA GLY A 106 -14.46 -1.37 -4.15
C GLY A 106 -13.18 -0.57 -4.10
N VAL A 107 -13.01 0.42 -4.98
CA VAL A 107 -11.76 1.18 -5.15
C VAL A 107 -11.26 1.80 -3.85
N ASN A 108 -12.15 2.38 -3.05
CA ASN A 108 -11.78 2.96 -1.76
C ASN A 108 -11.17 1.93 -0.81
N ARG A 109 -11.74 0.72 -0.74
CA ARG A 109 -11.22 -0.38 0.08
C ARG A 109 -9.90 -0.92 -0.45
N MET A 110 -9.74 -0.97 -1.77
CA MET A 110 -8.47 -1.39 -2.39
C MET A 110 -7.36 -0.38 -2.07
N ALA A 111 -7.63 0.91 -2.17
CA ALA A 111 -6.68 1.97 -1.82
C ALA A 111 -6.33 1.95 -0.33
N ALA A 112 -7.34 1.84 0.54
CA ALA A 112 -7.14 1.69 1.99
C ALA A 112 -6.29 0.46 2.31
N GLY A 113 -6.57 -0.68 1.68
CA GLY A 113 -5.79 -1.91 1.81
C GLY A 113 -4.33 -1.73 1.39
N GLY A 114 -4.08 -1.00 0.29
CA GLY A 114 -2.73 -0.66 -0.14
C GLY A 114 -1.96 0.12 0.94
N LEU A 115 -2.55 1.17 1.50
CA LEU A 115 -1.91 1.94 2.57
C LEU A 115 -1.67 1.10 3.83
N ILE A 116 -2.63 0.28 4.23
CA ILE A 116 -2.48 -0.59 5.40
C ILE A 116 -1.38 -1.63 5.19
N ASN A 117 -1.29 -2.24 4.00
CA ASN A 117 -0.21 -3.17 3.69
C ASN A 117 1.17 -2.49 3.74
N GLY A 118 1.27 -1.26 3.22
CA GLY A 118 2.49 -0.47 3.33
C GLY A 118 2.88 -0.13 4.77
N LEU A 119 1.90 0.12 5.65
CA LEU A 119 2.15 0.33 7.08
C LEU A 119 2.59 -0.96 7.79
N TRP A 120 2.07 -2.12 7.40
CA TRP A 120 2.54 -3.41 7.92
C TRP A 120 3.98 -3.71 7.49
N ASP A 121 4.31 -3.45 6.23
CA ASP A 121 5.67 -3.61 5.71
C ASP A 121 6.66 -2.64 6.41
N LEU A 122 6.21 -1.39 6.65
CA LEU A 122 6.97 -0.43 7.44
C LEU A 122 7.20 -0.94 8.87
N TRP A 123 6.21 -1.57 9.49
CA TRP A 123 6.37 -2.14 10.83
C TRP A 123 7.43 -3.24 10.85
N GLU A 124 7.39 -4.13 9.88
CA GLU A 124 8.41 -5.19 9.77
C GLU A 124 9.80 -4.58 9.60
N SER A 125 9.94 -3.53 8.79
CA SER A 125 11.24 -2.87 8.56
C SER A 125 11.79 -2.13 9.80
N THR A 126 10.92 -1.71 10.73
CA THR A 126 11.32 -1.05 11.99
C THR A 126 11.62 -2.03 13.12
N THR A 127 11.28 -3.31 12.96
CA THR A 127 11.48 -4.32 13.99
C THR A 127 12.67 -5.21 13.65
N GLU A 128 13.59 -5.42 14.60
CA GLU A 128 14.75 -6.33 14.44
C GLU A 128 14.35 -7.79 14.10
N LYS A 129 13.06 -8.11 14.13
CA LYS A 129 12.51 -9.42 13.77
C LYS A 129 12.61 -9.74 12.29
N TYR A 130 12.74 -8.74 11.40
CA TYR A 130 12.81 -8.97 9.96
C TYR A 130 14.04 -9.81 9.56
N GLU A 131 15.22 -9.49 10.13
CA GLU A 131 16.43 -10.28 9.89
C GLU A 131 16.28 -11.72 10.41
N SER A 132 15.63 -11.92 11.56
CA SER A 132 15.41 -13.25 12.09
C SER A 132 14.43 -14.09 11.26
N TRP A 133 13.40 -13.47 10.68
CA TRP A 133 12.42 -14.16 9.84
C TRP A 133 13.05 -14.64 8.51
N LEU A 134 13.84 -13.81 7.84
CA LEU A 134 14.61 -14.19 6.65
C LEU A 134 15.60 -15.33 6.94
N TYR A 135 16.22 -15.32 8.10
CA TYR A 135 17.13 -16.39 8.54
C TYR A 135 16.40 -17.73 8.76
N TYR A 136 15.21 -17.70 9.35
CA TYR A 136 14.45 -18.91 9.67
C TYR A 136 13.73 -19.53 8.46
N HIS A 137 13.38 -18.75 7.44
CA HIS A 137 12.61 -19.24 6.30
C HIS A 137 13.43 -19.46 5.04
N GLY A 138 14.76 -19.37 5.14
CA GLY A 138 15.67 -19.84 4.11
C GLY A 138 15.50 -19.18 2.73
N CYS A 139 15.10 -17.91 2.68
CA CYS A 139 15.20 -17.12 1.47
C CYS A 139 16.67 -16.90 1.14
N GLN A 140 17.31 -17.93 0.55
CA GLN A 140 18.57 -17.72 -0.11
C GLN A 140 18.28 -16.90 -1.36
N THR A 141 18.83 -15.71 -1.40
CA THR A 141 18.96 -14.91 -2.63
C THR A 141 19.51 -15.79 -3.74
N ILE A 142 18.68 -15.98 -4.78
CA ILE A 142 19.10 -16.56 -6.06
C ILE A 142 19.97 -15.54 -6.78
#